data_fc727f991e8603ed795fb1898bfc7bb1
#
_entry.id   fc727f991e8603ed795fb1898bfc7bb1
#
_cell.length_a   1.000
_cell.length_b   1.000
_cell.length_c   1.000
_cell.angle_alpha   90.00
_cell.angle_beta   90.00
_cell.angle_gamma   90.00
#
_symmetry.space_group_name_H-M   'P 1'
#
loop_
_entity.id
_entity.type
_entity.pdbx_description
1 polymer ?
#
loop_
_entity_poly.entity_id
_entity_poly.type
_entity_poly.pdbx_seq_one_letter_code
_entity_poly.pdbx_strand_id
1 'polypeptide(L)'
;MNHFAKIAEKLNTYGLDGMLLTCEANRFYASGFHSTGTDGVALVTREGNFYFTDSRYIEAAHNKVQNAEIAQTDAAHPYVDLINAAMEKTHVQKLGFEDAYMTVADYRHYSEKLHCELVPATELLISLRQSKDAEEVERMIAAQRIAEGALDQILKEIKPGVTEKEIAARLQYLMLAGGAENMSFDPIVAS
;
A
#
# COMPACT_ATOMS: atom_id res chain seq x y z
N MET A 1 -7.82 -7.13 -6.59
CA MET A 1 -6.35 -7.15 -6.39
C MET A 1 -6.06 -7.59 -4.98
N ASN A 2 -5.32 -8.69 -4.77
CA ASN A 2 -4.89 -9.22 -3.47
C ASN A 2 -3.67 -10.10 -3.70
N HIS A 3 -2.54 -9.77 -3.07
CA HIS A 3 -1.26 -10.44 -3.32
C HIS A 3 -0.66 -11.09 -2.05
N PHE A 4 -1.45 -11.30 -1.01
CA PHE A 4 -0.97 -11.98 0.20
C PHE A 4 -0.31 -13.33 -0.11
N ALA A 5 -0.90 -14.15 -0.97
CA ALA A 5 -0.35 -15.44 -1.36
C ALA A 5 1.00 -15.30 -2.06
N LYS A 6 1.14 -14.34 -3.00
CA LYS A 6 2.40 -14.09 -3.70
C LYS A 6 3.53 -13.69 -2.74
N ILE A 7 3.21 -12.89 -1.72
CA ILE A 7 4.18 -12.48 -0.69
C ILE A 7 4.56 -13.69 0.16
N ALA A 8 3.58 -14.46 0.63
CA ALA A 8 3.81 -15.65 1.44
C ALA A 8 4.70 -16.70 0.74
N GLU A 9 4.48 -16.94 -0.55
CA GLU A 9 5.31 -17.84 -1.38
C GLU A 9 6.77 -17.39 -1.45
N LYS A 10 7.04 -16.09 -1.44
CA LYS A 10 8.39 -15.53 -1.51
C LYS A 10 9.15 -15.57 -0.19
N LEU A 11 8.49 -15.69 0.96
CA LEU A 11 9.13 -15.67 2.27
C LEU A 11 10.28 -16.67 2.38
N ASN A 12 10.08 -17.90 1.90
CA ASN A 12 11.12 -18.94 1.93
C ASN A 12 12.37 -18.55 1.15
N THR A 13 12.22 -17.89 0.00
CA THR A 13 13.35 -17.44 -0.83
C THR A 13 14.25 -16.45 -0.08
N TYR A 14 13.66 -15.68 0.84
CA TYR A 14 14.37 -14.69 1.65
C TYR A 14 14.71 -15.18 3.05
N GLY A 15 14.42 -16.46 3.37
CA GLY A 15 14.68 -17.03 4.69
C GLY A 15 13.85 -16.43 5.81
N LEU A 16 12.63 -15.96 5.49
CA LEU A 16 11.70 -15.28 6.41
C LEU A 16 10.53 -16.18 6.77
N ASP A 17 9.98 -15.97 7.96
CA ASP A 17 8.74 -16.61 8.42
C ASP A 17 7.52 -15.72 8.18
N GLY A 18 7.74 -14.39 8.14
CA GLY A 18 6.71 -13.40 7.88
C GLY A 18 7.26 -12.10 7.31
N MET A 19 6.36 -11.23 6.85
CA MET A 19 6.65 -9.88 6.36
C MET A 19 5.68 -8.89 6.97
N LEU A 20 6.22 -7.87 7.63
CA LEU A 20 5.48 -6.74 8.20
C LEU A 20 5.39 -5.61 7.17
N LEU A 21 4.19 -5.17 6.86
CA LEU A 21 3.90 -4.13 5.89
C LEU A 21 3.35 -2.89 6.61
N THR A 22 4.13 -1.85 6.66
CA THR A 22 3.77 -0.55 7.25
C THR A 22 3.61 0.54 6.20
N CYS A 23 4.28 0.43 5.05
CA CYS A 23 4.14 1.33 3.92
C CYS A 23 2.75 1.21 3.27
N GLU A 24 2.07 2.34 3.08
CA GLU A 24 0.72 2.40 2.50
C GLU A 24 0.63 1.68 1.16
N ALA A 25 1.56 1.95 0.24
CA ALA A 25 1.56 1.34 -1.09
C ALA A 25 1.73 -0.19 -1.06
N ASN A 26 2.50 -0.71 -0.10
CA ASN A 26 2.72 -2.15 0.04
C ASN A 26 1.58 -2.84 0.78
N ARG A 27 0.95 -2.17 1.75
CA ARG A 27 -0.32 -2.64 2.34
C ARG A 27 -1.41 -2.73 1.29
N PHE A 28 -1.54 -1.68 0.45
CA PHE A 28 -2.48 -1.69 -0.67
C PHE A 28 -2.18 -2.81 -1.67
N TYR A 29 -0.92 -2.99 -2.05
CA TYR A 29 -0.50 -4.10 -2.93
C TYR A 29 -0.90 -5.45 -2.35
N ALA A 30 -0.65 -5.70 -1.07
CA ALA A 30 -0.99 -6.96 -0.41
C ALA A 30 -2.50 -7.19 -0.29
N SER A 31 -3.26 -6.20 0.16
CA SER A 31 -4.65 -6.34 0.58
C SER A 31 -5.70 -5.87 -0.44
N GLY A 32 -5.33 -4.98 -1.37
CA GLY A 32 -6.26 -4.24 -2.22
C GLY A 32 -7.07 -3.18 -1.47
N PHE A 33 -6.70 -2.84 -0.24
CA PHE A 33 -7.42 -1.91 0.61
C PHE A 33 -6.55 -0.69 0.97
N HIS A 34 -7.12 0.50 0.76
CA HIS A 34 -6.49 1.77 1.14
C HIS A 34 -6.84 2.15 2.58
N SER A 35 -5.81 2.27 3.41
CA SER A 35 -5.83 3.03 4.66
C SER A 35 -4.66 4.02 4.63
N THR A 36 -4.91 5.28 4.96
CA THR A 36 -3.93 6.35 4.80
C THR A 36 -2.80 6.30 5.83
N GLY A 37 -1.61 6.69 5.43
CA GLY A 37 -0.47 6.89 6.31
C GLY A 37 -0.17 5.69 7.23
N THR A 38 -0.21 5.92 8.54
CA THR A 38 0.05 4.91 9.58
C THR A 38 -1.21 4.19 10.08
N ASP A 39 -2.36 4.38 9.42
CA ASP A 39 -3.65 3.89 9.89
C ASP A 39 -3.92 2.41 9.57
N GLY A 40 -2.89 1.64 9.39
CA GLY A 40 -2.98 0.20 9.19
C GLY A 40 -1.61 -0.46 9.15
N VAL A 41 -1.61 -1.75 9.47
CA VAL A 41 -0.46 -2.65 9.36
C VAL A 41 -0.94 -3.97 8.81
N ALA A 42 -0.20 -4.56 7.89
CA ALA A 42 -0.46 -5.93 7.45
C ALA A 42 0.72 -6.84 7.84
N LEU A 43 0.39 -8.05 8.27
CA LEU A 43 1.36 -9.10 8.54
C LEU A 43 1.05 -10.29 7.62
N VAL A 44 2.02 -10.67 6.82
CA VAL A 44 1.94 -11.84 5.94
C VAL A 44 2.83 -12.92 6.52
N THR A 45 2.30 -14.11 6.72
CA THR A 45 3.08 -15.26 7.18
C THR A 45 2.84 -16.47 6.27
N ARG A 46 3.54 -17.56 6.50
CA ARG A 46 3.32 -18.80 5.74
C ARG A 46 2.00 -19.49 6.10
N GLU A 47 1.49 -19.23 7.31
CA GLU A 47 0.32 -19.93 7.85
C GLU A 47 -0.94 -19.07 7.88
N GLY A 48 -0.82 -17.75 7.67
CA GLY A 48 -1.95 -16.83 7.68
C GLY A 48 -1.55 -15.39 7.41
N ASN A 49 -2.54 -14.59 7.04
CA ASN A 49 -2.36 -13.18 6.81
C ASN A 49 -3.24 -12.39 7.77
N PHE A 50 -2.77 -11.22 8.15
CA PHE A 50 -3.46 -10.36 9.11
C PHE A 50 -3.46 -8.92 8.62
N TYR A 51 -4.55 -8.22 8.88
CA TYR A 51 -4.66 -6.79 8.62
C TYR A 51 -5.19 -6.10 9.88
N PHE A 52 -4.40 -5.19 10.41
CA PHE A 52 -4.73 -4.45 11.62
C PHE A 52 -5.01 -2.99 11.25
N THR A 53 -6.09 -2.44 11.77
CA THR A 53 -6.46 -1.03 11.53
C THR A 53 -7.30 -0.50 12.70
N ASP A 54 -7.56 0.80 12.72
CA ASP A 54 -8.34 1.40 13.78
C ASP A 54 -9.86 1.46 13.48
N SER A 55 -10.63 2.03 14.43
CA SER A 55 -12.09 2.12 14.36
C SER A 55 -12.62 2.87 13.15
N ARG A 56 -11.82 3.74 12.51
CA ARG A 56 -12.23 4.51 11.34
C ARG A 56 -12.31 3.66 10.07
N TYR A 57 -11.49 2.60 10.00
CA TYR A 57 -11.33 1.78 8.82
C TYR A 57 -11.80 0.33 8.98
N ILE A 58 -12.10 -0.12 10.21
CA ILE A 58 -12.36 -1.54 10.50
C ILE A 58 -13.54 -2.11 9.69
N GLU A 59 -14.64 -1.36 9.57
CA GLU A 59 -15.80 -1.80 8.80
C GLU A 59 -15.47 -1.92 7.31
N ALA A 60 -14.78 -0.93 6.75
CA ALA A 60 -14.35 -0.94 5.35
C ALA A 60 -13.31 -2.05 5.09
N ALA A 61 -12.42 -2.32 6.03
CA ALA A 61 -11.46 -3.42 5.95
C ALA A 61 -12.18 -4.77 5.92
N HIS A 62 -13.15 -5.02 6.81
CA HIS A 62 -13.96 -6.25 6.78
C HIS A 62 -14.70 -6.47 5.46
N ASN A 63 -15.14 -5.39 4.81
CA ASN A 63 -15.84 -5.48 3.54
C ASN A 63 -14.92 -5.68 2.32
N LYS A 64 -13.68 -5.25 2.38
CA LYS A 64 -12.78 -5.19 1.21
C LYS A 64 -11.58 -6.13 1.28
N VAL A 65 -10.99 -6.33 2.46
CA VAL A 65 -9.82 -7.18 2.62
C VAL A 65 -10.25 -8.65 2.61
N GLN A 66 -9.65 -9.43 1.73
CA GLN A 66 -9.91 -10.86 1.62
C GLN A 66 -8.64 -11.64 1.98
N ASN A 67 -8.82 -12.88 2.43
CA ASN A 67 -7.73 -13.80 2.75
C ASN A 67 -6.80 -13.32 3.87
N ALA A 68 -7.33 -12.52 4.80
CA ALA A 68 -6.64 -12.09 6.01
C ALA A 68 -7.60 -12.03 7.20
N GLU A 69 -7.10 -12.33 8.38
CA GLU A 69 -7.77 -12.05 9.63
C GLU A 69 -7.66 -10.56 9.95
N ILE A 70 -8.79 -9.92 10.27
CA ILE A 70 -8.84 -8.48 10.48
C ILE A 70 -9.08 -8.20 11.96
N ALA A 71 -8.27 -7.34 12.56
CA ALA A 71 -8.45 -6.92 13.94
C ALA A 71 -8.29 -5.41 14.12
N GLN A 72 -9.07 -4.88 15.07
CA GLN A 72 -9.04 -3.46 15.40
C GLN A 72 -7.96 -3.18 16.44
N THR A 73 -7.15 -2.16 16.19
CA THR A 73 -6.26 -1.57 17.20
C THR A 73 -7.00 -0.52 18.01
N ASP A 74 -6.69 -0.46 19.29
CA ASP A 74 -7.16 0.56 20.23
C ASP A 74 -6.13 0.76 21.35
N ALA A 75 -6.47 1.55 22.38
CA ALA A 75 -5.58 1.81 23.51
C ALA A 75 -5.27 0.56 24.37
N ALA A 76 -6.17 -0.43 24.38
CA ALA A 76 -5.98 -1.68 25.11
C ALA A 76 -5.28 -2.76 24.26
N HIS A 77 -5.35 -2.63 22.93
CA HIS A 77 -4.79 -3.57 21.96
C HIS A 77 -3.99 -2.80 20.89
N PRO A 78 -2.81 -2.28 21.24
CA PRO A 78 -1.95 -1.58 20.28
C PRO A 78 -1.44 -2.52 19.17
N TYR A 79 -1.01 -1.98 18.04
CA TYR A 79 -0.50 -2.76 16.91
C TYR A 79 0.54 -3.81 17.33
N VAL A 80 1.44 -3.45 18.23
CA VAL A 80 2.50 -4.36 18.69
C VAL A 80 1.94 -5.63 19.32
N ASP A 81 0.90 -5.51 20.14
CA ASP A 81 0.30 -6.65 20.83
C ASP A 81 -0.45 -7.55 19.84
N LEU A 82 -1.17 -6.95 18.86
CA LEU A 82 -1.82 -7.68 17.79
C LEU A 82 -0.82 -8.40 16.88
N ILE A 83 0.30 -7.76 16.55
CA ILE A 83 1.37 -8.37 15.76
C ILE A 83 2.01 -9.52 16.52
N ASN A 84 2.36 -9.35 17.81
CA ASN A 84 2.94 -10.41 18.63
C ASN A 84 2.01 -11.61 18.75
N ALA A 85 0.72 -11.39 19.00
CA ALA A 85 -0.27 -12.47 19.07
C ALA A 85 -0.40 -13.24 17.73
N ALA A 86 -0.37 -12.52 16.60
CA ALA A 86 -0.41 -13.14 15.28
C ALA A 86 0.88 -13.92 14.98
N MET A 87 2.05 -13.39 15.35
CA MET A 87 3.33 -14.07 15.18
C MET A 87 3.44 -15.33 16.06
N GLU A 88 2.94 -15.29 17.28
CA GLU A 88 2.88 -16.46 18.15
C GLU A 88 2.01 -17.56 17.54
N LYS A 89 0.83 -17.19 17.06
CA LYS A 89 -0.12 -18.09 16.38
C LYS A 89 0.46 -18.75 15.13
N THR A 90 1.34 -18.07 14.41
CA THR A 90 1.95 -18.51 13.14
C THR A 90 3.44 -18.82 13.24
N HIS A 91 3.96 -18.97 14.44
CA HIS A 91 5.34 -19.41 14.74
C HIS A 91 6.44 -18.57 14.05
N VAL A 92 6.23 -17.26 13.89
CA VAL A 92 7.20 -16.35 13.26
C VAL A 92 8.37 -16.07 14.19
N GLN A 93 9.59 -16.39 13.75
CA GLN A 93 10.85 -16.09 14.42
C GLN A 93 11.66 -15.02 13.67
N LYS A 94 11.60 -15.02 12.33
CA LYS A 94 12.25 -14.05 11.46
C LYS A 94 11.23 -13.27 10.67
N LEU A 95 11.08 -11.99 11.02
CA LEU A 95 10.11 -11.08 10.42
C LEU A 95 10.82 -10.09 9.51
N GLY A 96 10.52 -10.16 8.21
CA GLY A 96 10.93 -9.16 7.25
C GLY A 96 10.24 -7.83 7.51
N PHE A 97 10.94 -6.72 7.31
CA PHE A 97 10.37 -5.38 7.39
C PHE A 97 10.85 -4.50 6.22
N GLU A 98 10.15 -3.40 6.01
CA GLU A 98 10.37 -2.47 4.90
C GLU A 98 11.45 -1.43 5.26
N ASP A 99 12.71 -1.81 5.20
CA ASP A 99 13.86 -0.99 5.61
C ASP A 99 14.03 0.31 4.79
N ALA A 100 13.54 0.34 3.55
CA ALA A 100 13.55 1.56 2.73
C ALA A 100 12.44 2.56 3.10
N TYR A 101 11.45 2.15 3.90
CA TYR A 101 10.27 2.97 4.23
C TYR A 101 10.10 3.20 5.72
N MET A 102 10.49 2.24 6.55
CA MET A 102 10.37 2.33 8.00
C MET A 102 11.33 3.39 8.54
N THR A 103 10.81 4.30 9.36
CA THR A 103 11.68 5.29 10.03
C THR A 103 12.56 4.62 11.08
N VAL A 104 13.69 5.26 11.43
CA VAL A 104 14.53 4.77 12.53
C VAL A 104 13.78 4.71 13.86
N ALA A 105 12.82 5.61 14.07
CA ALA A 105 12.00 5.63 15.29
C ALA A 105 11.08 4.40 15.34
N ASP A 106 10.40 4.08 14.22
CA ASP A 106 9.53 2.92 14.11
C ASP A 106 10.33 1.62 14.22
N TYR A 107 11.49 1.53 13.57
CA TYR A 107 12.37 0.38 13.70
C TYR A 107 12.76 0.12 15.16
N ARG A 108 13.18 1.16 15.89
CA ARG A 108 13.50 1.03 17.34
C ARG A 108 12.29 0.57 18.13
N HIS A 109 11.14 1.18 17.90
CA HIS A 109 9.90 0.82 18.57
C HIS A 109 9.53 -0.66 18.34
N TYR A 110 9.58 -1.14 17.09
CA TYR A 110 9.28 -2.53 16.78
C TYR A 110 10.37 -3.49 17.27
N SER A 111 11.66 -3.15 17.13
CA SER A 111 12.76 -4.01 17.56
C SER A 111 12.82 -4.21 19.08
N GLU A 112 12.33 -3.25 19.86
CA GLU A 112 12.25 -3.35 21.31
C GLU A 112 11.03 -4.16 21.80
N LYS A 113 9.97 -4.21 20.99
CA LYS A 113 8.67 -4.73 21.45
C LYS A 113 8.19 -5.99 20.74
N LEU A 114 8.66 -6.27 19.54
CA LEU A 114 8.32 -7.51 18.86
C LEU A 114 9.22 -8.66 19.31
N HIS A 115 8.61 -9.83 19.46
CA HIS A 115 9.29 -11.03 19.98
C HIS A 115 9.90 -11.86 18.85
N CYS A 116 10.67 -11.22 17.93
CA CYS A 116 11.27 -11.87 16.77
C CYS A 116 12.54 -11.15 16.32
N GLU A 117 13.29 -11.78 15.42
CA GLU A 117 14.39 -11.15 14.68
C GLU A 117 13.81 -10.32 13.52
N LEU A 118 14.07 -9.01 13.49
CA LEU A 118 13.72 -8.13 12.38
C LEU A 118 14.80 -8.19 11.29
N VAL A 119 14.40 -8.48 10.06
CA VAL A 119 15.30 -8.64 8.91
C VAL A 119 14.92 -7.64 7.82
N PRO A 120 15.84 -6.78 7.32
CA PRO A 120 15.57 -5.91 6.17
C PRO A 120 15.14 -6.73 4.95
N ALA A 121 14.00 -6.38 4.34
CA ALA A 121 13.41 -7.19 3.28
C ALA A 121 12.59 -6.40 2.24
N THR A 122 12.85 -5.09 2.05
CA THR A 122 12.18 -4.28 1.02
C THR A 122 12.29 -4.89 -0.36
N GLU A 123 13.43 -5.52 -0.70
CA GLU A 123 13.67 -6.16 -2.00
C GLU A 123 12.68 -7.28 -2.33
N LEU A 124 12.15 -7.99 -1.34
CA LEU A 124 11.10 -8.97 -1.56
C LEU A 124 9.90 -8.34 -2.27
N LEU A 125 9.43 -7.21 -1.76
CA LEU A 125 8.26 -6.51 -2.30
C LEU A 125 8.58 -5.84 -3.64
N ILE A 126 9.76 -5.24 -3.79
CA ILE A 126 10.21 -4.67 -5.05
C ILE A 126 10.20 -5.73 -6.15
N SER A 127 10.77 -6.91 -5.88
CA SER A 127 10.82 -8.01 -6.85
C SER A 127 9.44 -8.48 -7.32
N LEU A 128 8.45 -8.48 -6.44
CA LEU A 128 7.07 -8.84 -6.77
C LEU A 128 6.36 -7.74 -7.58
N ARG A 129 6.57 -6.46 -7.22
CA ARG A 129 5.92 -5.32 -7.85
C ARG A 129 6.54 -4.91 -9.19
N GLN A 130 7.76 -5.34 -9.50
CA GLN A 130 8.39 -5.11 -10.80
C GLN A 130 7.61 -5.75 -11.94
N SER A 131 7.11 -6.97 -11.74
CA SER A 131 6.31 -7.70 -12.73
C SER A 131 4.83 -7.54 -12.43
N LYS A 132 4.07 -7.01 -13.39
CA LYS A 132 2.63 -6.75 -13.27
C LYS A 132 1.84 -7.95 -13.78
N ASP A 133 0.80 -8.33 -13.06
CA ASP A 133 -0.16 -9.31 -13.57
C ASP A 133 -1.19 -8.69 -14.53
N ALA A 134 -2.06 -9.53 -15.10
CA ALA A 134 -3.01 -9.07 -16.10
C ALA A 134 -4.00 -8.02 -15.54
N GLU A 135 -4.48 -8.19 -14.31
CA GLU A 135 -5.39 -7.23 -13.66
C GLU A 135 -4.69 -5.88 -13.41
N GLU A 136 -3.44 -5.92 -12.96
CA GLU A 136 -2.62 -4.71 -12.75
C GLU A 136 -2.37 -3.97 -14.08
N VAL A 137 -2.08 -4.70 -15.15
CA VAL A 137 -1.89 -4.12 -16.50
C VAL A 137 -3.19 -3.47 -16.99
N GLU A 138 -4.35 -4.11 -16.84
CA GLU A 138 -5.64 -3.53 -17.21
C GLU A 138 -5.92 -2.22 -16.45
N ARG A 139 -5.63 -2.16 -15.16
CA ARG A 139 -5.77 -0.94 -14.35
C ARG A 139 -4.81 0.17 -14.80
N MET A 140 -3.58 -0.18 -15.14
CA MET A 140 -2.61 0.78 -15.71
C MET A 140 -3.10 1.34 -17.05
N ILE A 141 -3.65 0.50 -17.92
CA ILE A 141 -4.23 0.93 -19.21
C ILE A 141 -5.42 1.86 -18.95
N ALA A 142 -6.32 1.53 -18.03
CA ALA A 142 -7.46 2.37 -17.70
C ALA A 142 -7.03 3.75 -17.18
N ALA A 143 -6.06 3.80 -16.28
CA ALA A 143 -5.50 5.05 -15.77
C ALA A 143 -4.86 5.88 -16.89
N GLN A 144 -4.10 5.25 -17.79
CA GLN A 144 -3.49 5.91 -18.93
C GLN A 144 -4.54 6.51 -19.87
N ARG A 145 -5.65 5.79 -20.17
CA ARG A 145 -6.73 6.29 -21.02
C ARG A 145 -7.44 7.52 -20.43
N ILE A 146 -7.58 7.58 -19.11
CA ILE A 146 -8.11 8.77 -18.43
C ILE A 146 -7.17 9.97 -18.66
N ALA A 147 -5.86 9.77 -18.47
CA ALA A 147 -4.87 10.82 -18.69
C ALA A 147 -4.82 11.30 -20.14
N GLU A 148 -4.83 10.39 -21.12
CA GLU A 148 -4.89 10.70 -22.55
C GLU A 148 -6.15 11.51 -22.90
N GLY A 149 -7.31 11.08 -22.41
CA GLY A 149 -8.58 11.79 -22.64
C GLY A 149 -8.60 13.20 -22.03
N ALA A 150 -7.98 13.39 -20.86
CA ALA A 150 -7.80 14.70 -20.25
C ALA A 150 -6.86 15.59 -21.08
N LEU A 151 -5.74 15.02 -21.56
CA LEU A 151 -4.79 15.73 -22.42
C LEU A 151 -5.44 16.18 -23.73
N ASP A 152 -6.19 15.32 -24.41
CA ASP A 152 -6.90 15.63 -25.66
C ASP A 152 -7.90 16.79 -25.49
N GLN A 153 -8.49 16.94 -24.32
CA GLN A 153 -9.39 18.05 -24.02
C GLN A 153 -8.62 19.34 -23.72
N ILE A 154 -7.60 19.27 -22.85
CA ILE A 154 -6.86 20.47 -22.44
C ILE A 154 -6.11 21.13 -23.61
N LEU A 155 -5.61 20.34 -24.57
CA LEU A 155 -4.95 20.85 -25.78
C LEU A 155 -5.83 21.81 -26.60
N LYS A 156 -7.15 21.68 -26.54
CA LYS A 156 -8.11 22.57 -27.21
C LYS A 156 -8.35 23.87 -26.45
N GLU A 157 -7.98 23.91 -25.17
CA GLU A 157 -8.18 25.04 -24.29
C GLU A 157 -6.92 25.92 -24.18
N ILE A 158 -5.75 25.41 -24.56
CA ILE A 158 -4.49 26.15 -24.54
C ILE A 158 -4.49 27.22 -25.63
N LYS A 159 -4.43 28.49 -25.24
CA LYS A 159 -4.39 29.66 -26.10
C LYS A 159 -3.76 30.86 -25.39
N PRO A 160 -3.30 31.89 -26.13
CA PRO A 160 -2.74 33.09 -25.54
C PRO A 160 -3.65 33.71 -24.46
N GLY A 161 -3.06 34.00 -23.30
CA GLY A 161 -3.75 34.59 -22.15
C GLY A 161 -4.22 33.58 -21.08
N VAL A 162 -4.17 32.26 -21.35
CA VAL A 162 -4.40 31.23 -20.35
C VAL A 162 -3.12 31.00 -19.55
N THR A 163 -3.22 30.97 -18.24
CA THR A 163 -2.07 30.78 -17.34
C THR A 163 -1.73 29.31 -17.12
N GLU A 164 -0.49 29.00 -16.78
CA GLU A 164 -0.05 27.64 -16.39
C GLU A 164 -0.91 27.07 -15.27
N LYS A 165 -1.27 27.91 -14.27
CA LYS A 165 -2.11 27.51 -13.14
C LYS A 165 -3.53 27.13 -13.57
N GLU A 166 -4.12 27.83 -14.52
CA GLU A 166 -5.44 27.47 -15.07
C GLU A 166 -5.37 26.14 -15.81
N ILE A 167 -4.32 25.92 -16.60
CA ILE A 167 -4.09 24.65 -17.30
C ILE A 167 -3.93 23.50 -16.29
N ALA A 168 -3.10 23.67 -15.26
CA ALA A 168 -2.90 22.66 -14.22
C ALA A 168 -4.21 22.30 -13.50
N ALA A 169 -4.98 23.31 -13.07
CA ALA A 169 -6.26 23.09 -12.39
C ALA A 169 -7.29 22.41 -13.31
N ARG A 170 -7.33 22.81 -14.58
CA ARG A 170 -8.25 22.23 -15.56
C ARG A 170 -7.88 20.78 -15.88
N LEU A 171 -6.60 20.46 -16.00
CA LEU A 171 -6.12 19.09 -16.22
C LEU A 171 -6.50 18.17 -15.04
N GLN A 172 -6.29 18.63 -13.81
CA GLN A 172 -6.74 17.90 -12.60
C GLN A 172 -8.23 17.62 -12.63
N TYR A 173 -9.05 18.66 -12.93
CA TYR A 173 -10.48 18.49 -13.03
C TYR A 173 -10.88 17.44 -14.07
N LEU A 174 -10.27 17.49 -15.26
CA LEU A 174 -10.58 16.57 -16.35
C LEU A 174 -10.20 15.12 -16.00
N MET A 175 -9.09 14.89 -15.33
CA MET A 175 -8.71 13.56 -14.88
C MET A 175 -9.67 13.01 -13.81
N LEU A 176 -10.02 13.80 -12.80
CA LEU A 176 -11.00 13.40 -11.77
C LEU A 176 -12.39 13.18 -12.36
N ALA A 177 -12.84 14.09 -13.24
CA ALA A 177 -14.12 13.93 -13.96
C ALA A 177 -14.13 12.71 -14.90
N GLY A 178 -12.97 12.31 -15.41
CA GLY A 178 -12.76 11.10 -16.21
C GLY A 178 -12.72 9.80 -15.42
N GLY A 179 -12.79 9.87 -14.09
CA GLY A 179 -12.84 8.70 -13.19
C GLY A 179 -11.53 8.35 -12.48
N ALA A 180 -10.50 9.21 -12.52
CA ALA A 180 -9.34 9.03 -11.68
C ALA A 180 -9.72 9.22 -10.20
N GLU A 181 -9.21 8.37 -9.33
CA GLU A 181 -9.41 8.52 -7.88
C GLU A 181 -8.61 9.71 -7.33
N ASN A 182 -7.42 9.92 -7.86
CA ASN A 182 -6.54 11.02 -7.48
C ASN A 182 -5.47 11.25 -8.56
N MET A 183 -4.68 12.33 -8.39
CA MET A 183 -3.47 12.55 -9.17
C MET A 183 -2.34 11.71 -8.58
N SER A 184 -1.46 11.14 -9.44
CA SER A 184 -0.27 10.42 -8.99
C SER A 184 0.82 11.38 -8.45
N PHE A 185 0.82 12.61 -8.95
CA PHE A 185 1.67 13.74 -8.52
C PHE A 185 1.05 15.05 -8.99
N ASP A 186 1.43 16.17 -8.42
CA ASP A 186 0.95 17.48 -8.83
C ASP A 186 1.32 17.77 -10.29
N PRO A 187 0.38 18.25 -11.12
CA PRO A 187 0.67 18.57 -12.51
C PRO A 187 1.74 19.64 -12.63
N ILE A 188 2.77 19.34 -13.40
CA ILE A 188 3.83 20.30 -13.75
C ILE A 188 3.45 20.91 -15.09
N VAL A 189 3.09 22.20 -15.09
CA VAL A 189 2.77 22.96 -16.30
C VAL A 189 3.70 24.17 -16.34
N ALA A 190 4.49 24.24 -17.38
CA ALA A 190 5.46 25.31 -17.59
C ALA A 190 5.52 25.71 -19.08
N SER A 191 5.71 27.00 -19.36
CA SER A 191 5.84 27.58 -20.71
C SER A 191 7.13 28.37 -20.89
#